data_9040b3d32c6d5b8181c19bac2d741792
#
_entry.id   9040b3d32c6d5b8181c19bac2d741792
#
_cell.length_a   1.000
_cell.length_b   1.000
_cell.length_c   1.000
_cell.angle_alpha   90.00
_cell.angle_beta   90.00
_cell.angle_gamma   90.00
#
_symmetry.space_group_name_H-M   'P 1'
#
loop_
_entity.id
_entity.type
_entity.pdbx_description
1 polymer ?
#
loop_
_entity_poly.entity_id
_entity_poly.type
_entity_poly.pdbx_seq_one_letter_code
_entity_poly.pdbx_strand_id
1 'polypeptide(L)'
;MPGSGTDKTKRWIETPAPVVILVEPQLGDNIGATARAMANFGLSRLRLIKPRDGWPNRRAWVAASGADRVLDNAELFDTVEAAIADLTFVLATTARAHDLSLIHI
;
A
#
# COMPACT_ATOMS: atom_id res chain seq x y z
N MET A 1 -15.14 10.04 17.78
CA MET A 1 -14.68 10.11 17.82
C MET A 1 -14.12 10.32 17.83
N PRO A 2 -14.28 10.36 17.59
CA PRO A 2 -13.74 10.46 17.43
C PRO A 2 -13.03 10.70 17.42
N GLY A 3 -12.67 10.75 17.01
CA GLY A 3 -12.03 10.80 16.93
C GLY A 3 -11.40 11.09 16.65
N SER A 4 -11.02 11.61 16.35
CA SER A 4 -10.41 11.74 16.05
C SER A 4 -9.56 11.78 15.60
N GLY A 5 -9.07 12.15 15.20
CA GLY A 5 -8.27 11.99 14.73
C GLY A 5 -8.06 11.11 14.25
N THR A 6 -7.19 11.02 14.28
CA THR A 6 -7.33 10.02 14.13
C THR A 6 -8.18 9.64 14.85
N ASP A 7 -8.45 9.91 14.83
CA ASP A 7 -9.34 9.74 15.46
C ASP A 7 -9.78 8.51 15.69
N LYS A 8 -9.98 8.25 16.72
CA LYS A 8 -10.33 7.15 16.99
C LYS A 8 -11.62 6.88 16.59
N THR A 9 -12.34 7.73 16.35
CA THR A 9 -13.61 7.50 15.80
C THR A 9 -13.46 7.19 14.36
N LYS A 10 -12.27 7.52 13.80
CA LYS A 10 -12.05 7.18 12.46
C LYS A 10 -11.79 5.72 12.41
N ARG A 11 -12.55 4.98 11.69
CA ARG A 11 -12.36 3.61 11.57
C ARG A 11 -11.55 3.29 10.37
N TRP A 12 -10.75 2.27 10.45
CA TRP A 12 -10.08 1.76 9.28
C TRP A 12 -11.11 1.09 8.41
N ILE A 13 -10.96 1.23 7.11
CA ILE A 13 -11.83 0.56 6.16
C ILE A 13 -11.54 -0.92 6.23
N GLU A 14 -12.55 -1.72 6.46
CA GLU A 14 -12.33 -3.13 6.62
C GLU A 14 -12.74 -3.98 5.44
N THR A 15 -13.97 -3.98 5.07
CA THR A 15 -14.41 -4.85 4.00
C THR A 15 -15.52 -4.20 3.22
N PRO A 16 -15.42 -4.20 1.92
CA PRO A 16 -14.24 -4.53 1.13
C PRO A 16 -13.25 -3.40 1.17
N ALA A 17 -12.05 -3.69 1.51
CA ALA A 17 -11.02 -2.67 1.61
C ALA A 17 -10.14 -2.72 0.37
N PRO A 18 -9.82 -1.58 -0.22
CA PRO A 18 -8.88 -1.57 -1.33
C PRO A 18 -7.51 -2.04 -0.88
N VAL A 19 -6.84 -2.74 -1.75
CA VAL A 19 -5.47 -3.16 -1.52
C VAL A 19 -4.59 -2.31 -2.41
N VAL A 20 -3.54 -1.73 -1.86
CA VAL A 20 -2.58 -0.97 -2.63
C VAL A 20 -1.41 -1.88 -2.93
N ILE A 21 -1.01 -1.94 -4.19
CA ILE A 21 0.08 -2.81 -4.62
C ILE A 21 1.15 -1.97 -5.28
N LEU A 22 2.37 -2.06 -4.77
CA LEU A 22 3.51 -1.41 -5.37
C LEU A 22 4.32 -2.46 -6.11
N VAL A 23 4.54 -2.23 -7.39
CA VAL A 23 5.28 -3.18 -8.22
C VAL A 23 6.71 -2.71 -8.37
N GLU A 24 7.62 -3.52 -7.88
CA GLU A 24 9.06 -3.27 -7.94
C GLU A 24 9.42 -1.87 -7.49
N PRO A 25 8.96 -1.46 -6.29
CA PRO A 25 9.28 -0.13 -5.81
C PRO A 25 10.79 -0.03 -5.60
N GLN A 26 11.36 1.10 -5.99
CA GLN A 26 12.79 1.23 -5.98
C GLN A 26 13.35 1.72 -4.65
N LEU A 27 12.69 2.68 -4.05
CA LEU A 27 13.19 3.26 -2.80
C LEU A 27 12.29 2.94 -1.63
N GLY A 28 12.90 2.59 -0.50
CA GLY A 28 12.14 2.40 0.72
C GLY A 28 11.38 3.66 1.11
N ASP A 29 11.95 4.83 0.81
CA ASP A 29 11.27 6.10 1.10
C ASP A 29 9.91 6.17 0.42
N ASN A 30 9.81 5.68 -0.82
CA ASN A 30 8.55 5.71 -1.55
C ASN A 30 7.53 4.74 -0.95
N ILE A 31 8.02 3.61 -0.46
CA ILE A 31 7.13 2.65 0.20
C ILE A 31 6.57 3.29 1.47
N GLY A 32 7.44 3.95 2.24
CA GLY A 32 7.00 4.63 3.46
C GLY A 32 6.02 5.77 3.17
N ALA A 33 6.28 6.54 2.12
CA ALA A 33 5.39 7.62 1.73
C ALA A 33 4.02 7.08 1.33
N THR A 34 3.99 5.94 0.64
CA THR A 34 2.75 5.28 0.27
C THR A 34 1.98 4.85 1.52
N ALA A 35 2.68 4.23 2.48
CA ALA A 35 2.05 3.80 3.72
C ALA A 35 1.45 4.98 4.47
N ARG A 36 2.15 6.10 4.47
CA ARG A 36 1.68 7.30 5.14
C ARG A 36 0.42 7.83 4.47
N ALA A 37 0.41 7.87 3.14
CA ALA A 37 -0.77 8.31 2.41
C ALA A 37 -1.94 7.36 2.65
N MET A 38 -1.67 6.05 2.66
CA MET A 38 -2.71 5.07 2.92
C MET A 38 -3.34 5.29 4.28
N ALA A 39 -2.51 5.53 5.29
CA ALA A 39 -3.02 5.72 6.64
C ALA A 39 -3.94 6.94 6.71
N ASN A 40 -3.64 7.98 5.95
CA ASN A 40 -4.47 9.16 5.93
C ASN A 40 -5.86 8.90 5.37
N PHE A 41 -6.00 7.86 4.55
CA PHE A 41 -7.28 7.50 3.97
C PHE A 41 -7.90 6.28 4.64
N GLY A 42 -7.33 5.82 5.73
CA GLY A 42 -7.86 4.68 6.44
C GLY A 42 -7.59 3.34 5.77
N LEU A 43 -6.64 3.29 4.84
CA LEU A 43 -6.29 2.06 4.15
C LEU A 43 -5.14 1.39 4.88
N SER A 44 -5.17 0.07 4.97
CA SER A 44 -4.15 -0.65 5.71
C SER A 44 -3.55 -1.83 4.97
N ARG A 45 -4.06 -2.18 3.78
CA ARG A 45 -3.58 -3.36 3.09
C ARG A 45 -2.62 -2.97 1.98
N LEU A 46 -1.35 -3.21 2.22
CA LEU A 46 -0.28 -2.91 1.27
C LEU A 46 0.38 -4.20 0.82
N ARG A 47 0.55 -4.37 -0.48
CA ARG A 47 1.29 -5.50 -1.04
C ARG A 47 2.45 -4.97 -1.85
N LEU A 48 3.58 -5.66 -1.73
CA LEU A 48 4.81 -5.27 -2.40
C LEU A 48 5.25 -6.41 -3.32
N ILE A 49 5.54 -6.09 -4.56
CA ILE A 49 6.05 -7.05 -5.51
C ILE A 49 7.50 -6.74 -5.77
N LYS A 50 8.38 -7.62 -5.37
CA LYS A 50 9.82 -7.54 -5.61
C LYS A 50 10.40 -6.14 -5.36
N PRO A 51 10.31 -5.61 -4.14
CA PRO A 51 10.95 -4.32 -3.88
C PRO A 51 12.43 -4.43 -4.16
N ARG A 52 12.98 -3.45 -4.85
CA ARG A 52 14.36 -3.51 -5.32
C ARG A 52 15.36 -3.75 -4.22
N ASP A 53 15.20 -3.06 -3.10
CA ASP A 53 16.17 -3.16 -2.02
C ASP A 53 15.80 -4.20 -0.98
N GLY A 54 14.82 -5.05 -1.31
CA GLY A 54 14.39 -6.10 -0.40
C GLY A 54 13.40 -5.62 0.63
N TRP A 55 12.95 -6.53 1.44
CA TRP A 55 11.96 -6.24 2.47
C TRP A 55 12.22 -7.15 3.66
N PRO A 56 12.19 -6.62 4.88
CA PRO A 56 11.87 -5.24 5.22
C PRO A 56 13.02 -4.27 4.90
N ASN A 57 12.66 -2.99 4.79
CA ASN A 57 13.60 -1.94 4.47
C ASN A 57 13.42 -0.80 5.47
N ARG A 58 14.44 -0.56 6.26
CA ARG A 58 14.35 0.43 7.32
C ARG A 58 13.93 1.80 6.86
N ARG A 59 14.35 2.21 5.67
CA ARG A 59 14.01 3.53 5.17
C ARG A 59 12.52 3.71 4.99
N ALA A 60 11.78 2.62 4.77
CA ALA A 60 10.35 2.71 4.64
C ALA A 60 9.71 3.15 5.95
N TRP A 61 10.18 2.60 7.08
CA TRP A 61 9.64 2.99 8.37
C TRP A 61 9.99 4.42 8.71
N VAL A 62 11.19 4.86 8.37
CA VAL A 62 11.58 6.24 8.63
C VAL A 62 10.66 7.19 7.85
N ALA A 63 10.39 6.88 6.60
CA ALA A 63 9.58 7.74 5.74
C ALA A 63 8.09 7.65 6.05
N ALA A 64 7.66 6.62 6.76
CA ALA A 64 6.24 6.41 7.01
C ALA A 64 5.67 7.33 8.08
N SER A 65 6.51 7.92 8.92
CA SER A 65 6.07 8.91 9.88
C SER A 65 4.85 8.49 10.70
N GLY A 66 4.95 7.34 11.34
CA GLY A 66 3.86 6.87 12.19
C GLY A 66 2.88 5.95 11.52
N ALA A 67 3.03 5.67 10.24
CA ALA A 67 2.17 4.70 9.57
C ALA A 67 2.77 3.30 9.63
N ASP A 68 3.41 2.98 10.74
CA ASP A 68 4.07 1.69 10.91
C ASP A 68 3.12 0.53 10.75
N ARG A 69 1.88 0.71 11.16
CA ARG A 69 0.89 -0.33 11.08
C ARG A 69 0.72 -0.86 9.65
N VAL A 70 0.76 0.03 8.66
CA VAL A 70 0.63 -0.38 7.26
C VAL A 70 1.83 -1.21 6.87
N LEU A 71 3.03 -0.77 7.25
CA LEU A 71 4.24 -1.48 6.89
C LEU A 71 4.38 -2.80 7.63
N ASP A 72 3.96 -2.83 8.89
CA ASP A 72 4.08 -4.05 9.69
C ASP A 72 3.22 -5.18 9.12
N ASN A 73 2.16 -4.83 8.40
CA ASN A 73 1.26 -5.81 7.83
C ASN A 73 1.41 -5.96 6.32
N ALA A 74 2.42 -5.35 5.74
CA ALA A 74 2.63 -5.44 4.29
C ALA A 74 2.95 -6.87 3.89
N GLU A 75 2.42 -7.28 2.74
CA GLU A 75 2.62 -8.62 2.22
C GLU A 75 3.55 -8.57 1.02
N LEU A 76 4.43 -9.55 0.93
CA LEU A 76 5.43 -9.59 -0.11
C LEU A 76 5.08 -10.65 -1.15
N PHE A 77 5.16 -10.29 -2.41
CA PHE A 77 4.86 -11.21 -3.51
C PHE A 77 5.98 -11.17 -4.55
N ASP A 78 6.11 -12.25 -5.30
CA ASP A 78 7.11 -12.33 -6.35
C ASP A 78 6.58 -11.95 -7.71
N THR A 79 5.29 -12.02 -7.91
CA THR A 79 4.69 -11.73 -9.23
C THR A 79 3.41 -10.94 -9.06
N VAL A 80 3.05 -10.25 -10.12
CA VAL A 80 1.79 -9.52 -10.17
C VAL A 80 0.63 -10.52 -10.06
N GLU A 81 0.75 -11.64 -10.77
CA GLU A 81 -0.31 -12.64 -10.76
C GLU A 81 -0.63 -13.12 -9.35
N ALA A 82 0.42 -13.39 -8.56
CA ALA A 82 0.21 -13.83 -7.20
C ALA A 82 -0.40 -12.73 -6.35
N ALA A 83 0.01 -11.49 -6.57
CA ALA A 83 -0.44 -10.38 -5.75
C ALA A 83 -1.89 -10.01 -6.01
N ILE A 84 -2.44 -10.35 -7.17
CA ILE A 84 -3.82 -9.99 -7.51
C ILE A 84 -4.76 -11.19 -7.56
N ALA A 85 -4.26 -12.38 -7.25
CA ALA A 85 -5.04 -13.61 -7.46
C ALA A 85 -6.38 -13.62 -6.72
N ASP A 86 -6.45 -12.96 -5.59
CA ASP A 86 -7.67 -12.93 -4.78
C ASP A 86 -8.49 -11.67 -5.00
N LEU A 87 -8.16 -10.86 -5.99
CA LEU A 87 -8.85 -9.61 -6.26
C LEU A 87 -9.76 -9.77 -7.46
N THR A 88 -10.87 -9.02 -7.47
CA THR A 88 -11.82 -9.07 -8.58
C THR A 88 -11.67 -7.89 -9.52
N PHE A 89 -10.95 -6.87 -9.10
CA PHE A 89 -10.93 -5.62 -9.82
C PHE A 89 -9.62 -4.92 -9.54
N VAL A 90 -8.89 -4.56 -10.55
CA VAL A 90 -7.59 -3.95 -10.39
C VAL A 90 -7.48 -2.69 -11.24
N LEU A 91 -7.06 -1.61 -10.63
CA LEU A 91 -6.79 -0.37 -11.33
C LEU A 91 -5.31 -0.09 -11.19
N ALA A 92 -4.63 0.02 -12.31
CA ALA A 92 -3.18 0.21 -12.30
C ALA A 92 -2.82 1.61 -12.72
N THR A 93 -1.84 2.17 -12.02
CA THR A 93 -1.27 3.46 -12.39
C THR A 93 0.22 3.31 -12.57
N THR A 94 0.82 4.15 -13.37
CA THR A 94 2.25 4.13 -13.56
C THR A 94 2.80 5.53 -13.41
N ALA A 95 4.11 5.61 -13.33
CA ALA A 95 4.76 6.91 -13.24
C ALA A 95 4.75 7.63 -14.58
N ARG A 96 4.40 6.92 -15.65
CA ARG A 96 4.32 7.56 -16.95
C ARG A 96 3.01 8.30 -17.03
N ALA A 97 3.07 9.44 -17.64
CA ALA A 97 1.89 10.26 -17.79
C ALA A 97 0.80 9.50 -18.53
N HIS A 98 -0.41 9.67 -18.08
CA HIS A 98 -1.58 9.15 -18.74
C HIS A 98 -1.82 7.66 -18.63
N ASP A 99 -0.96 6.96 -17.96
CA ASP A 99 -1.14 5.53 -17.88
C ASP A 99 -1.99 5.16 -16.68
N LEU A 100 -3.25 5.02 -16.95
CA LEU A 100 -4.20 4.57 -15.95
C LEU A 100 -5.03 3.49 -16.62
N SER A 101 -4.90 2.28 -16.16
CA SER A 101 -5.57 1.15 -16.77
C SER A 101 -6.42 0.40 -15.78
N LEU A 102 -7.55 -0.09 -16.28
CA LEU A 102 -8.44 -0.91 -15.48
C LEU A 102 -8.32 -2.34 -15.99
N ILE A 103 -8.02 -3.25 -15.09
CA ILE A 103 -7.82 -4.64 -15.41
C ILE A 103 -8.86 -5.48 -14.71
N HIS A 104 -9.58 -6.29 -15.47
CA HIS A 104 -10.54 -7.21 -14.90
C HIS A 104 -9.94 -8.59 -14.77
N ILE A 105 -10.19 -9.22 -13.66
CA ILE A 105 -9.62 -10.53 -13.35
C ILE A 105 -10.66 -11.61 -13.44
#